data_429ee77cf20600bf16510187215078ea
#
_entry.id   429ee77cf20600bf16510187215078ea
#
_cell.length_a   1.000
_cell.length_b   1.000
_cell.length_c   1.000
_cell.angle_alpha   90.00
_cell.angle_beta   90.00
_cell.angle_gamma   90.00
#
_symmetry.space_group_name_H-M   'P 1'
#
loop_
_entity.id
_entity.type
_entity.pdbx_description
1 polymer ?
#
loop_
_entity_poly.entity_id
_entity_poly.type
_entity_poly.pdbx_seq_one_letter_code
_entity_poly.pdbx_strand_id
1 'polypeptide(L)'
;MKTELVTNVSHDLRTPLTAIITYTDLLKNEKDEEKRKEYISVLERKSLRLKVLIEDLFEISKAASKSVVMHFMKVDIVGLFKQVELENVEKIKAANLEFRTKIPEQKVVMWLDSEKTYRIFENLIVNITKYAMPHTRVYIDMTETEDGVHITMKNVSAAELNFNADEITDRFVRGDSARNTEGSGLGLAIAKSFAELQHGSLKISTEADLFKADLYLPKSKEMPEKPGGGGILKIYKCNGYVNNAGRVVTLPVFYDNLWIENRVGIKRDRIRKICWHKEWEKGGKEDEI
;
A
#
# COMPACT_ATOMS: atom_id res chain seq x y z
N MET A 1 24.18 -5.48 0.97
CA MET A 1 22.71 -5.63 0.79
C MET A 1 21.88 -5.57 2.07
N LYS A 2 21.93 -6.52 3.02
CA LYS A 2 21.15 -6.41 4.27
C LYS A 2 21.56 -5.24 5.18
N THR A 3 22.84 -4.93 5.20
CA THR A 3 23.43 -3.90 6.10
C THR A 3 23.09 -2.47 5.62
N GLU A 4 23.16 -2.20 4.34
CA GLU A 4 22.79 -0.90 3.73
C GLU A 4 21.32 -0.58 3.91
N LEU A 5 20.46 -1.58 3.77
CA LEU A 5 19.02 -1.50 4.02
C LEU A 5 18.74 -0.96 5.42
N VAL A 6 19.36 -1.57 6.45
CA VAL A 6 19.17 -1.17 7.86
C VAL A 6 19.72 0.25 8.11
N THR A 7 20.83 0.62 7.47
CA THR A 7 21.46 1.92 7.63
C THR A 7 20.61 3.05 7.05
N ASN A 8 20.10 2.89 5.82
CA ASN A 8 19.29 3.91 5.13
C ASN A 8 17.95 4.12 5.84
N VAL A 9 17.26 3.03 6.22
CA VAL A 9 16.01 3.11 7.01
C VAL A 9 16.25 3.82 8.34
N SER A 10 17.31 3.44 9.05
CA SER A 10 17.63 4.04 10.35
C SER A 10 17.87 5.53 10.24
N HIS A 11 18.55 5.98 9.18
CA HIS A 11 18.74 7.39 8.89
C HIS A 11 17.41 8.11 8.60
N ASP A 12 16.58 7.53 7.73
CA ASP A 12 15.32 8.14 7.31
C ASP A 12 14.26 8.19 8.43
N LEU A 13 14.31 7.26 9.38
CA LEU A 13 13.51 7.31 10.61
C LEU A 13 14.07 8.30 11.64
N ARG A 14 15.41 8.41 11.76
CA ARG A 14 16.06 9.29 12.72
C ARG A 14 15.76 10.77 12.44
N THR A 15 15.77 11.18 11.19
CA THR A 15 15.56 12.58 10.79
C THR A 15 14.22 13.15 11.28
N PRO A 16 13.04 12.57 10.96
CA PRO A 16 11.77 13.07 11.50
C PRO A 16 11.66 12.92 13.02
N LEU A 17 12.22 11.85 13.60
CA LEU A 17 12.21 11.65 15.05
C LEU A 17 13.02 12.73 15.78
N THR A 18 14.21 13.07 15.29
CA THR A 18 15.02 14.15 15.86
C THR A 18 14.28 15.48 15.78
N ALA A 19 13.66 15.78 14.64
CA ALA A 19 12.86 17.00 14.50
C ALA A 19 11.70 17.03 15.50
N ILE A 20 10.97 15.92 15.70
CA ILE A 20 9.88 15.83 16.68
C ILE A 20 10.41 16.13 18.08
N ILE A 21 11.53 15.55 18.49
CA ILE A 21 12.13 15.80 19.81
C ILE A 21 12.52 17.27 19.94
N THR A 22 13.24 17.83 18.95
CA THR A 22 13.68 19.23 18.97
C THR A 22 12.53 20.21 19.08
N TYR A 23 11.50 20.08 18.22
CA TYR A 23 10.34 20.97 18.25
C TYR A 23 9.46 20.79 19.48
N THR A 24 9.44 19.61 20.09
CA THR A 24 8.81 19.37 21.39
C THR A 24 9.51 20.15 22.49
N ASP A 25 10.86 20.16 22.50
CA ASP A 25 11.62 20.91 23.50
C ASP A 25 11.52 22.43 23.30
N LEU A 26 11.54 22.89 22.06
CA LEU A 26 11.28 24.30 21.73
C LEU A 26 9.89 24.75 22.22
N LEU A 27 8.88 23.93 21.99
CA LEU A 27 7.49 24.22 22.35
C LEU A 27 7.28 24.39 23.87
N LYS A 28 8.07 23.68 24.71
CA LYS A 28 7.97 23.76 26.17
C LYS A 28 8.27 25.17 26.71
N ASN A 29 9.19 25.89 26.04
CA ASN A 29 9.71 27.17 26.50
C ASN A 29 9.22 28.36 25.67
N GLU A 30 8.50 28.10 24.56
CA GLU A 30 8.02 29.16 23.67
C GLU A 30 6.80 29.87 24.29
N LYS A 31 6.84 31.20 24.34
CA LYS A 31 5.77 32.04 24.85
C LYS A 31 4.96 32.71 23.74
N ASP A 32 5.55 32.80 22.55
CA ASP A 32 4.93 33.39 21.37
C ASP A 32 3.92 32.39 20.78
N GLU A 33 2.66 32.77 20.73
CA GLU A 33 1.57 31.90 20.30
C GLU A 33 1.65 31.58 18.80
N GLU A 34 2.14 32.45 17.96
CA GLU A 34 2.31 32.17 16.53
C GLU A 34 3.44 31.15 16.29
N LYS A 35 4.57 31.28 17.00
CA LYS A 35 5.63 30.27 16.95
C LYS A 35 5.19 28.93 17.51
N ARG A 36 4.37 28.92 18.55
CA ARG A 36 3.79 27.69 19.09
C ARG A 36 2.96 26.96 18.04
N LYS A 37 2.12 27.66 17.29
CA LYS A 37 1.33 27.11 16.19
C LYS A 37 2.22 26.58 15.08
N GLU A 38 3.27 27.31 14.72
CA GLU A 38 4.28 26.85 13.75
C GLU A 38 4.92 25.54 14.20
N TYR A 39 5.39 25.45 15.45
CA TYR A 39 6.04 24.23 15.98
C TYR A 39 5.07 23.05 16.00
N ILE A 40 3.82 23.27 16.38
CA ILE A 40 2.77 22.22 16.33
C ILE A 40 2.58 21.71 14.89
N SER A 41 2.49 22.61 13.91
CA SER A 41 2.36 22.23 12.50
C SER A 41 3.56 21.41 12.01
N VAL A 42 4.79 21.76 12.44
CA VAL A 42 5.99 20.97 12.12
C VAL A 42 5.94 19.59 12.76
N LEU A 43 5.53 19.52 14.05
CA LEU A 43 5.38 18.26 14.78
C LEU A 43 4.37 17.33 14.10
N GLU A 44 3.21 17.85 13.71
CA GLU A 44 2.17 17.10 13.01
C GLU A 44 2.72 16.53 11.69
N ARG A 45 3.32 17.38 10.84
CA ARG A 45 3.90 16.96 9.56
C ARG A 45 4.98 15.90 9.74
N LYS A 46 5.89 16.06 10.71
CA LYS A 46 6.97 15.09 10.95
C LYS A 46 6.46 13.78 11.55
N SER A 47 5.42 13.82 12.39
CA SER A 47 4.77 12.63 12.93
C SER A 47 4.04 11.83 11.85
N LEU A 48 3.27 12.50 10.99
CA LEU A 48 2.63 11.87 9.83
C LEU A 48 3.66 11.24 8.89
N ARG A 49 4.78 11.94 8.68
CA ARG A 49 5.88 11.40 7.87
C ARG A 49 6.47 10.13 8.47
N LEU A 50 6.74 10.13 9.79
CA LEU A 50 7.29 8.96 10.50
C LEU A 50 6.32 7.78 10.44
N LYS A 51 5.02 8.03 10.59
CA LYS A 51 3.97 7.01 10.43
C LYS A 51 4.06 6.33 9.07
N VAL A 52 4.07 7.09 7.98
CA VAL A 52 4.16 6.54 6.61
C VAL A 52 5.44 5.70 6.41
N LEU A 53 6.59 6.18 6.92
CA LEU A 53 7.84 5.42 6.83
C LEU A 53 7.77 4.07 7.55
N ILE A 54 7.13 4.02 8.71
CA ILE A 54 6.95 2.80 9.48
C ILE A 54 6.00 1.85 8.75
N GLU A 55 4.88 2.35 8.22
CA GLU A 55 3.92 1.56 7.45
C GLU A 55 4.58 0.96 6.19
N ASP A 56 5.30 1.76 5.41
CA ASP A 56 6.07 1.32 4.24
C ASP A 56 7.08 0.21 4.60
N LEU A 57 7.80 0.38 5.73
CA LEU A 57 8.76 -0.61 6.20
C LEU A 57 8.08 -1.94 6.57
N PHE A 58 6.94 -1.89 7.25
CA PHE A 58 6.16 -3.08 7.57
C PHE A 58 5.64 -3.79 6.32
N GLU A 59 5.14 -3.04 5.33
CA GLU A 59 4.67 -3.61 4.06
C GLU A 59 5.79 -4.37 3.34
N ILE A 60 6.98 -3.77 3.22
CA ILE A 60 8.14 -4.42 2.60
C ILE A 60 8.61 -5.64 3.42
N SER A 61 8.66 -5.53 4.73
CA SER A 61 9.06 -6.64 5.59
C SER A 61 8.13 -7.84 5.43
N LYS A 62 6.82 -7.62 5.42
CA LYS A 62 5.82 -8.65 5.16
C LYS A 62 5.95 -9.24 3.76
N ALA A 63 6.13 -8.41 2.74
CA ALA A 63 6.32 -8.87 1.36
C ALA A 63 7.57 -9.75 1.22
N ALA A 64 8.67 -9.36 1.88
CA ALA A 64 9.92 -10.13 1.87
C ALA A 64 9.81 -11.50 2.55
N SER A 65 9.04 -11.60 3.61
CA SER A 65 8.80 -12.86 4.34
C SER A 65 7.73 -13.74 3.69
N LYS A 66 7.17 -13.32 2.54
CA LYS A 66 6.03 -13.97 1.88
C LYS A 66 4.82 -14.18 2.82
N SER A 67 4.73 -13.38 3.87
CA SER A 67 3.66 -13.46 4.88
C SER A 67 2.49 -12.51 4.59
N VAL A 68 2.50 -11.87 3.42
CA VAL A 68 1.37 -11.03 2.97
C VAL A 68 0.19 -11.92 2.63
N VAL A 69 -0.90 -11.72 3.33
CA VAL A 69 -2.18 -12.36 2.95
C VAL A 69 -2.77 -11.55 1.80
N MET A 70 -2.98 -12.21 0.66
CA MET A 70 -3.59 -11.61 -0.53
C MET A 70 -5.10 -11.86 -0.52
N HIS A 71 -5.88 -10.80 -0.78
CA HIS A 71 -7.33 -10.83 -0.84
C HIS A 71 -7.81 -10.66 -2.29
N PHE A 72 -7.66 -11.71 -3.09
CA PHE A 72 -8.08 -11.68 -4.49
C PHE A 72 -9.60 -11.57 -4.60
N MET A 73 -10.04 -10.60 -5.40
CA MET A 73 -11.44 -10.36 -5.74
C MET A 73 -11.55 -9.85 -7.19
N LYS A 74 -12.75 -9.83 -7.73
CA LYS A 74 -13.00 -9.24 -9.05
C LYS A 74 -12.92 -7.72 -8.95
N VAL A 75 -11.93 -7.11 -9.58
CA VAL A 75 -11.66 -5.67 -9.58
C VAL A 75 -11.74 -5.13 -10.99
N ASP A 76 -12.46 -4.05 -11.19
CA ASP A 76 -12.37 -3.23 -12.40
C ASP A 76 -11.09 -2.37 -12.31
N ILE A 77 -10.04 -2.81 -12.99
CA ILE A 77 -8.74 -2.13 -12.94
C ILE A 77 -8.77 -0.73 -13.56
N VAL A 78 -9.62 -0.51 -14.56
CA VAL A 78 -9.80 0.81 -15.18
C VAL A 78 -10.47 1.78 -14.22
N GLY A 79 -11.53 1.33 -13.54
CA GLY A 79 -12.22 2.10 -12.51
C GLY A 79 -11.31 2.43 -11.33
N LEU A 80 -10.53 1.45 -10.87
CA LEU A 80 -9.59 1.63 -9.77
C LEU A 80 -8.49 2.64 -10.13
N PHE A 81 -7.93 2.57 -11.35
CA PHE A 81 -6.93 3.53 -11.81
C PHE A 81 -7.48 4.97 -11.84
N LYS A 82 -8.69 5.16 -12.41
CA LYS A 82 -9.36 6.47 -12.46
C LYS A 82 -9.61 7.03 -11.06
N GLN A 83 -9.97 6.18 -10.10
CA GLN A 83 -10.14 6.57 -8.71
C GLN A 83 -8.83 7.11 -8.13
N VAL A 84 -7.72 6.38 -8.27
CA VAL A 84 -6.41 6.79 -7.74
C VAL A 84 -5.93 8.10 -8.40
N GLU A 85 -6.13 8.25 -9.71
CA GLU A 85 -5.81 9.49 -10.44
C GLU A 85 -6.61 10.67 -9.88
N LEU A 86 -7.92 10.50 -9.67
CA LEU A 86 -8.79 11.54 -9.12
C LEU A 86 -8.40 11.94 -7.68
N GLU A 87 -8.10 10.98 -6.83
CA GLU A 87 -7.68 11.23 -5.45
C GLU A 87 -6.33 11.96 -5.35
N ASN A 88 -5.49 11.86 -6.39
CA ASN A 88 -4.20 12.56 -6.45
C ASN A 88 -4.22 13.83 -7.32
N VAL A 89 -5.40 14.27 -7.81
CA VAL A 89 -5.51 15.42 -8.74
C VAL A 89 -4.88 16.69 -8.20
N GLU A 90 -5.01 16.98 -6.91
CA GLU A 90 -4.40 18.17 -6.30
C GLU A 90 -2.87 18.10 -6.26
N LYS A 91 -2.28 16.91 -6.04
CA LYS A 91 -0.83 16.70 -6.11
C LYS A 91 -0.31 16.85 -7.54
N ILE A 92 -1.07 16.34 -8.52
CA ILE A 92 -0.75 16.44 -9.96
C ILE A 92 -0.74 17.90 -10.39
N LYS A 93 -1.77 18.68 -10.00
CA LYS A 93 -1.86 20.12 -10.26
C LYS A 93 -0.73 20.89 -9.56
N ALA A 94 -0.46 20.60 -8.30
CA ALA A 94 0.63 21.26 -7.55
C ALA A 94 2.01 20.99 -8.16
N ALA A 95 2.21 19.84 -8.79
CA ALA A 95 3.43 19.51 -9.53
C ALA A 95 3.48 20.15 -10.94
N ASN A 96 2.43 20.88 -11.37
CA ASN A 96 2.29 21.45 -12.71
C ASN A 96 2.46 20.42 -13.84
N LEU A 97 1.85 19.24 -13.70
CA LEU A 97 1.92 18.15 -14.67
C LEU A 97 0.63 18.03 -15.45
N GLU A 98 0.73 17.69 -16.73
CA GLU A 98 -0.39 17.39 -17.60
C GLU A 98 -0.44 15.88 -17.89
N PHE A 99 -1.42 15.17 -17.31
CA PHE A 99 -1.62 13.75 -17.58
C PHE A 99 -2.35 13.53 -18.90
N ARG A 100 -1.77 12.68 -19.73
CA ARG A 100 -2.29 12.23 -21.03
C ARG A 100 -2.55 10.73 -20.93
N THR A 101 -3.78 10.38 -20.54
CA THR A 101 -4.21 9.00 -20.32
C THR A 101 -4.85 8.40 -21.56
N LYS A 102 -4.38 7.24 -21.98
CA LYS A 102 -4.97 6.38 -23.00
C LYS A 102 -5.31 5.04 -22.36
N ILE A 103 -6.54 4.90 -21.93
CA ILE A 103 -7.02 3.72 -21.18
C ILE A 103 -8.30 3.19 -21.82
N PRO A 104 -8.66 1.91 -21.66
CA PRO A 104 -9.89 1.34 -22.19
C PRO A 104 -11.12 2.12 -21.72
N GLU A 105 -12.09 2.32 -22.62
CA GLU A 105 -13.37 2.94 -22.26
C GLU A 105 -14.25 2.00 -21.45
N GLN A 106 -14.15 0.70 -21.73
CA GLN A 106 -14.91 -0.34 -21.06
C GLN A 106 -14.20 -0.80 -19.79
N LYS A 107 -14.98 -1.38 -18.87
CA LYS A 107 -14.45 -2.01 -17.66
C LYS A 107 -13.60 -3.22 -18.03
N VAL A 108 -12.45 -3.33 -17.38
CA VAL A 108 -11.58 -4.52 -17.46
C VAL A 108 -11.56 -5.17 -16.09
N VAL A 109 -12.31 -6.28 -15.95
CA VAL A 109 -12.46 -6.97 -14.68
C VAL A 109 -11.44 -8.11 -14.57
N MET A 110 -10.65 -8.10 -13.50
CA MET A 110 -9.59 -9.06 -13.24
C MET A 110 -9.65 -9.56 -11.79
N TRP A 111 -9.06 -10.72 -11.52
CA TRP A 111 -8.80 -11.17 -10.15
C TRP A 111 -7.56 -10.47 -9.60
N LEU A 112 -7.75 -9.51 -8.70
CA LEU A 112 -6.70 -8.70 -8.09
C LEU A 112 -7.00 -8.49 -6.60
N ASP A 113 -5.96 -8.15 -5.84
CA ASP A 113 -6.13 -7.53 -4.53
C ASP A 113 -6.30 -6.03 -4.73
N SER A 114 -7.50 -5.52 -4.48
CA SER A 114 -7.85 -4.12 -4.74
C SER A 114 -7.00 -3.14 -3.94
N GLU A 115 -6.71 -3.45 -2.67
CA GLU A 115 -5.89 -2.61 -1.79
C GLU A 115 -4.43 -2.55 -2.28
N LYS A 116 -3.85 -3.70 -2.63
CA LYS A 116 -2.47 -3.76 -3.12
C LYS A 116 -2.34 -3.15 -4.51
N THR A 117 -3.33 -3.33 -5.38
CA THR A 117 -3.36 -2.68 -6.71
C THR A 117 -3.50 -1.16 -6.60
N TYR A 118 -4.37 -0.68 -5.69
CA TYR A 118 -4.45 0.74 -5.35
C TYR A 118 -3.07 1.30 -4.94
N ARG A 119 -2.38 0.63 -4.03
CA ARG A 119 -1.05 1.04 -3.56
C ARG A 119 0.02 1.03 -4.67
N ILE A 120 -0.07 0.11 -5.64
CA ILE A 120 0.80 0.14 -6.83
C ILE A 120 0.59 1.46 -7.58
N PHE A 121 -0.65 1.79 -7.94
CA PHE A 121 -0.96 3.01 -8.70
C PHE A 121 -0.61 4.28 -7.92
N GLU A 122 -0.97 4.35 -6.65
CA GLU A 122 -0.64 5.47 -5.77
C GLU A 122 0.87 5.72 -5.71
N ASN A 123 1.68 4.67 -5.50
CA ASN A 123 3.13 4.79 -5.45
C ASN A 123 3.72 5.29 -6.77
N LEU A 124 3.20 4.82 -7.91
CA LEU A 124 3.65 5.26 -9.23
C LEU A 124 3.26 6.72 -9.49
N ILE A 125 2.01 7.12 -9.22
CA ILE A 125 1.55 8.50 -9.40
C ILE A 125 2.29 9.46 -8.46
N VAL A 126 2.45 9.11 -7.18
CA VAL A 126 3.21 9.93 -6.22
C VAL A 126 4.68 10.04 -6.61
N ASN A 127 5.27 8.98 -7.16
CA ASN A 127 6.63 9.06 -7.69
C ASN A 127 6.72 10.08 -8.85
N ILE A 128 5.80 10.01 -9.81
CA ILE A 128 5.72 10.95 -10.93
C ILE A 128 5.56 12.39 -10.41
N THR A 129 4.63 12.65 -9.49
CA THR A 129 4.42 14.02 -8.98
C THR A 129 5.62 14.61 -8.24
N LYS A 130 6.52 13.77 -7.73
CA LYS A 130 7.72 14.21 -7.01
C LYS A 130 8.93 14.44 -7.90
N TYR A 131 9.07 13.66 -8.95
CA TYR A 131 10.32 13.60 -9.71
C TYR A 131 10.17 14.01 -11.17
N ALA A 132 8.96 14.15 -11.70
CA ALA A 132 8.77 14.65 -13.05
C ALA A 132 9.11 16.15 -13.14
N MET A 133 9.63 16.55 -14.29
CA MET A 133 9.89 17.95 -14.62
C MET A 133 8.57 18.73 -14.67
N PRO A 134 8.41 19.80 -13.90
CA PRO A 134 7.22 20.64 -13.93
C PRO A 134 6.94 21.18 -15.35
N HIS A 135 5.67 21.44 -15.64
CA HIS A 135 5.19 21.94 -16.94
C HIS A 135 5.43 20.97 -18.10
N THR A 136 5.57 19.66 -17.80
CA THR A 136 5.67 18.60 -18.80
C THR A 136 4.46 17.69 -18.82
N ARG A 137 4.39 16.83 -19.83
CA ARG A 137 3.34 15.83 -19.98
C ARG A 137 3.78 14.50 -19.38
N VAL A 138 2.81 13.83 -18.75
CA VAL A 138 2.91 12.45 -18.31
C VAL A 138 2.03 11.60 -19.21
N TYR A 139 2.59 10.58 -19.83
CA TYR A 139 1.86 9.68 -20.70
C TYR A 139 1.57 8.38 -19.96
N ILE A 140 0.29 8.00 -19.94
CA ILE A 140 -0.19 6.79 -19.29
C ILE A 140 -0.99 5.99 -20.29
N ASP A 141 -0.47 4.82 -20.67
CA ASP A 141 -1.11 3.92 -21.62
C ASP A 141 -1.50 2.65 -20.88
N MET A 142 -2.78 2.27 -20.92
CA MET A 142 -3.28 1.00 -20.40
C MET A 142 -3.86 0.19 -21.56
N THR A 143 -3.34 -1.00 -21.78
CA THR A 143 -3.75 -1.90 -22.87
C THR A 143 -4.14 -3.25 -22.30
N GLU A 144 -5.35 -3.70 -22.62
CA GLU A 144 -5.82 -5.05 -22.32
C GLU A 144 -5.34 -6.01 -23.40
N THR A 145 -4.80 -7.16 -22.98
CA THR A 145 -4.40 -8.26 -23.85
C THR A 145 -5.13 -9.54 -23.42
N GLU A 146 -4.94 -10.63 -24.17
CA GLU A 146 -5.52 -11.94 -23.81
C GLU A 146 -4.97 -12.43 -22.46
N ASP A 147 -3.69 -12.18 -22.19
CA ASP A 147 -2.97 -12.69 -21.01
C ASP A 147 -3.07 -11.77 -19.79
N GLY A 148 -3.39 -10.47 -19.97
CA GLY A 148 -3.36 -9.53 -18.86
C GLY A 148 -3.62 -8.09 -19.27
N VAL A 149 -3.17 -7.19 -18.41
CA VAL A 149 -3.20 -5.74 -18.64
C VAL A 149 -1.78 -5.19 -18.52
N HIS A 150 -1.37 -4.47 -19.54
CA HIS A 150 -0.12 -3.70 -19.57
C HIS A 150 -0.41 -2.23 -19.30
N ILE A 151 0.31 -1.64 -18.36
CA ILE A 151 0.18 -0.23 -18.01
C ILE A 151 1.56 0.39 -18.06
N THR A 152 1.74 1.35 -18.97
CA THR A 152 2.99 2.06 -19.14
C THR A 152 2.79 3.51 -18.70
N MET A 153 3.65 3.99 -17.80
CA MET A 153 3.69 5.39 -17.37
C MET A 153 5.04 6.00 -17.74
N LYS A 154 5.03 7.16 -18.41
CA LYS A 154 6.23 7.84 -18.90
C LYS A 154 6.20 9.30 -18.51
N ASN A 155 7.32 9.80 -17.98
CA ASN A 155 7.52 11.21 -17.67
C ASN A 155 8.97 11.62 -17.90
N VAL A 156 9.18 12.90 -18.15
CA VAL A 156 10.50 13.50 -18.14
C VAL A 156 10.89 13.76 -16.69
N SER A 157 12.09 13.38 -16.30
CA SER A 157 12.62 13.61 -14.95
C SER A 157 13.09 15.07 -14.79
N ALA A 158 12.88 15.64 -13.61
CA ALA A 158 13.40 16.95 -13.24
C ALA A 158 14.92 16.95 -12.98
N ALA A 159 15.50 15.79 -12.75
CA ALA A 159 16.91 15.57 -12.50
C ALA A 159 17.46 14.53 -13.47
N GLU A 160 18.75 14.63 -13.76
CA GLU A 160 19.46 13.65 -14.58
C GLU A 160 19.37 12.23 -13.98
N LEU A 161 19.07 11.23 -14.82
CA LEU A 161 18.85 9.85 -14.41
C LEU A 161 20.14 9.03 -14.54
N ASN A 162 21.11 9.29 -13.65
CA ASN A 162 22.43 8.65 -13.63
C ASN A 162 22.46 7.40 -12.73
N PHE A 163 21.48 6.49 -12.87
CA PHE A 163 21.42 5.27 -12.09
C PHE A 163 21.03 4.07 -12.98
N ASN A 164 21.41 2.90 -12.54
CA ASN A 164 20.94 1.68 -13.16
C ASN A 164 19.46 1.47 -12.84
N ALA A 165 18.62 1.40 -13.87
CA ALA A 165 17.17 1.26 -13.73
C ALA A 165 16.76 0.00 -12.93
N ASP A 166 17.54 -1.07 -12.99
CA ASP A 166 17.30 -2.28 -12.21
C ASP A 166 17.52 -2.07 -10.71
N GLU A 167 18.45 -1.19 -10.34
CA GLU A 167 18.76 -0.90 -8.94
C GLU A 167 17.68 -0.03 -8.27
N ILE A 168 16.99 0.87 -9.01
CA ILE A 168 16.03 1.80 -8.42
C ILE A 168 14.76 1.12 -7.89
N THR A 169 14.46 -0.08 -8.40
CA THR A 169 13.39 -0.92 -7.86
C THR A 169 13.84 -1.77 -6.69
N ASP A 170 15.15 -1.80 -6.41
CA ASP A 170 15.67 -2.41 -5.21
C ASP A 170 15.37 -1.53 -4.00
N ARG A 171 15.25 -2.17 -2.86
CA ARG A 171 14.79 -1.53 -1.63
C ARG A 171 15.76 -0.43 -1.20
N PHE A 172 15.23 0.78 -0.96
CA PHE A 172 15.96 1.94 -0.43
C PHE A 172 17.02 2.55 -1.35
N VAL A 173 16.98 2.27 -2.65
CA VAL A 173 17.81 2.98 -3.62
C VAL A 173 17.16 4.33 -3.91
N ARG A 174 17.91 5.39 -3.72
CA ARG A 174 17.56 6.76 -4.15
C ARG A 174 18.66 7.22 -5.09
N GLY A 175 18.28 7.81 -6.21
CA GLY A 175 19.25 8.57 -7.01
C GLY A 175 19.89 9.69 -6.15
N ASP A 176 21.16 10.00 -6.36
CA ASP A 176 21.90 10.98 -5.56
C ASP A 176 21.22 12.35 -5.49
N SER A 177 20.57 12.79 -6.57
CA SER A 177 19.78 14.02 -6.64
C SER A 177 18.47 13.99 -5.82
N ALA A 178 17.95 12.80 -5.53
CA ALA A 178 16.70 12.60 -4.77
C ALA A 178 16.89 12.57 -3.25
N ARG A 179 18.13 12.67 -2.74
CA ARG A 179 18.42 12.65 -1.29
C ARG A 179 17.81 13.83 -0.54
N ASN A 180 17.59 14.96 -1.22
CA ASN A 180 17.00 16.17 -0.65
C ASN A 180 15.47 16.24 -0.79
N THR A 181 14.83 15.31 -1.50
CA THR A 181 13.37 15.28 -1.66
C THR A 181 12.70 14.45 -0.57
N GLU A 182 11.54 14.91 -0.09
CA GLU A 182 10.74 14.17 0.89
C GLU A 182 10.21 12.87 0.26
N GLY A 183 10.78 11.70 0.61
CA GLY A 183 10.35 10.40 0.13
C GLY A 183 11.00 9.27 0.93
N SER A 184 10.34 8.10 1.08
CA SER A 184 10.91 6.92 1.74
C SER A 184 11.92 6.18 0.84
N GLY A 185 11.89 6.43 -0.46
CA GLY A 185 12.60 5.60 -1.43
C GLY A 185 12.04 4.16 -1.54
N LEU A 186 10.93 3.88 -0.85
CA LEU A 186 10.33 2.55 -0.77
C LEU A 186 9.18 2.33 -1.75
N GLY A 187 8.57 3.41 -2.27
CA GLY A 187 7.34 3.32 -3.06
C GLY A 187 7.45 2.43 -4.30
N LEU A 188 8.55 2.52 -5.06
CA LEU A 188 8.75 1.65 -6.23
C LEU A 188 9.00 0.20 -5.84
N ALA A 189 9.73 -0.05 -4.75
CA ALA A 189 9.96 -1.39 -4.22
C ALA A 189 8.67 -2.03 -3.70
N ILE A 190 7.80 -1.25 -3.05
CA ILE A 190 6.45 -1.68 -2.62
C ILE A 190 5.61 -2.02 -3.85
N ALA A 191 5.55 -1.12 -4.84
CA ALA A 191 4.80 -1.35 -6.07
C ALA A 191 5.26 -2.62 -6.81
N LYS A 192 6.58 -2.83 -6.93
CA LYS A 192 7.17 -4.05 -7.53
C LYS A 192 6.77 -5.29 -6.74
N SER A 193 6.94 -5.28 -5.41
CA SER A 193 6.59 -6.42 -4.56
C SER A 193 5.11 -6.78 -4.67
N PHE A 194 4.22 -5.79 -4.69
CA PHE A 194 2.79 -6.04 -4.82
C PHE A 194 2.37 -6.49 -6.23
N ALA A 195 3.07 -6.06 -7.27
CA ALA A 195 2.88 -6.61 -8.62
C ALA A 195 3.29 -8.08 -8.66
N GLU A 196 4.48 -8.43 -8.11
CA GLU A 196 5.00 -9.80 -8.07
C GLU A 196 4.10 -10.73 -7.23
N LEU A 197 3.57 -10.27 -6.09
CA LEU A 197 2.61 -11.05 -5.27
C LEU A 197 1.29 -11.32 -6.00
N GLN A 198 0.96 -10.54 -7.02
CA GLN A 198 -0.17 -10.74 -7.92
C GLN A 198 0.24 -11.44 -9.23
N HIS A 199 1.40 -12.12 -9.24
CA HIS A 199 1.96 -12.81 -10.40
C HIS A 199 2.26 -11.91 -11.61
N GLY A 200 2.28 -10.59 -11.39
CA GLY A 200 2.63 -9.57 -12.36
C GLY A 200 4.10 -9.18 -12.29
N SER A 201 4.42 -8.08 -12.94
CA SER A 201 5.76 -7.51 -12.91
C SER A 201 5.73 -6.00 -13.04
N LEU A 202 6.69 -5.33 -12.40
CA LEU A 202 6.97 -3.92 -12.61
C LEU A 202 8.42 -3.76 -13.05
N LYS A 203 8.61 -3.19 -14.24
CA LYS A 203 9.93 -2.90 -14.80
C LYS A 203 10.09 -1.39 -14.93
N ILE A 204 11.24 -0.88 -14.52
CA ILE A 204 11.62 0.51 -14.71
C ILE A 204 12.69 0.55 -15.80
N SER A 205 12.59 1.53 -16.67
CA SER A 205 13.61 1.82 -17.66
C SER A 205 13.79 3.33 -17.79
N THR A 206 14.98 3.74 -18.16
CA THR A 206 15.35 5.13 -18.35
C THR A 206 16.04 5.29 -19.71
N GLU A 207 15.73 6.38 -20.41
CA GLU A 207 16.38 6.75 -21.66
C GLU A 207 16.61 8.26 -21.61
N ALA A 208 17.87 8.68 -21.45
CA ALA A 208 18.21 10.04 -21.07
C ALA A 208 17.37 10.49 -19.86
N ASP A 209 16.62 11.59 -19.98
CA ASP A 209 15.75 12.11 -18.92
C ASP A 209 14.35 11.46 -18.89
N LEU A 210 14.08 10.52 -19.78
CA LEU A 210 12.80 9.83 -19.81
C LEU A 210 12.79 8.68 -18.80
N PHE A 211 11.90 8.78 -17.82
CA PHE A 211 11.58 7.69 -16.89
C PHE A 211 10.36 6.93 -17.38
N LYS A 212 10.42 5.61 -17.40
CA LYS A 212 9.35 4.73 -17.84
C LYS A 212 9.13 3.61 -16.82
N ALA A 213 7.90 3.47 -16.39
CA ALA A 213 7.42 2.35 -15.57
C ALA A 213 6.47 1.48 -16.41
N ASP A 214 6.81 0.20 -16.56
CA ASP A 214 6.00 -0.81 -17.24
C ASP A 214 5.46 -1.80 -16.21
N LEU A 215 4.17 -1.71 -15.92
CA LEU A 215 3.44 -2.62 -15.04
C LEU A 215 2.67 -3.63 -15.87
N TYR A 216 2.84 -4.91 -15.57
CA TYR A 216 2.05 -6.00 -16.12
C TYR A 216 1.32 -6.72 -15.00
N LEU A 217 0.01 -6.94 -15.18
CA LEU A 217 -0.83 -7.74 -14.27
C LEU A 217 -1.54 -8.82 -15.09
N PRO A 218 -1.37 -10.12 -14.77
CA PRO A 218 -1.93 -11.20 -15.55
C PRO A 218 -3.44 -11.34 -15.30
N LYS A 219 -4.18 -11.74 -16.34
CA LYS A 219 -5.55 -12.21 -16.23
C LYS A 219 -5.54 -13.67 -15.78
N SER A 220 -6.07 -13.93 -14.60
CA SER A 220 -6.39 -15.29 -14.21
C SER A 220 -7.83 -15.62 -14.58
N LYS A 221 -8.08 -16.78 -15.19
CA LYS A 221 -9.43 -17.28 -15.46
C LYS A 221 -10.13 -17.72 -14.20
N GLU A 222 -9.36 -18.14 -13.21
CA GLU A 222 -9.80 -18.61 -11.90
C GLU A 222 -9.17 -17.75 -10.80
N MET A 223 -9.74 -17.80 -9.60
CA MET A 223 -9.14 -17.15 -8.45
C MET A 223 -7.71 -17.65 -8.23
N PRO A 224 -6.69 -16.79 -8.24
CA PRO A 224 -5.31 -17.23 -8.04
C PRO A 224 -5.15 -17.94 -6.70
N GLU A 225 -4.38 -19.03 -6.66
CA GLU A 225 -4.01 -19.66 -5.41
C GLU A 225 -3.16 -18.71 -4.56
N LYS A 226 -3.40 -18.72 -3.24
CA LYS A 226 -2.65 -17.88 -2.31
C LYS A 226 -1.17 -18.23 -2.38
N PRO A 227 -0.25 -17.27 -2.56
CA PRO A 227 1.17 -17.54 -2.54
C PRO A 227 1.58 -18.04 -1.15
N GLY A 228 1.96 -19.30 -1.07
CA GLY A 228 2.57 -19.93 0.10
C GLY A 228 1.61 -20.31 1.22
N GLY A 229 0.96 -21.44 1.07
CA GLY A 229 0.32 -22.10 2.18
C GLY A 229 -0.88 -22.93 1.74
N GLY A 230 -0.69 -24.23 1.54
CA GLY A 230 -1.76 -25.22 1.52
C GLY A 230 -2.47 -25.30 2.87
N GLY A 231 -3.09 -24.19 3.27
CA GLY A 231 -3.99 -24.13 4.41
C GLY A 231 -5.41 -24.11 3.90
N ILE A 232 -6.09 -25.24 4.00
CA ILE A 232 -7.54 -25.33 3.79
C ILE A 232 -8.17 -24.26 4.67
N LEU A 233 -8.85 -23.26 4.05
CA LEU A 233 -9.68 -22.31 4.76
C LEU A 233 -10.81 -23.13 5.40
N LYS A 234 -10.65 -23.54 6.67
CA LYS A 234 -11.75 -24.13 7.43
C LYS A 234 -12.75 -23.00 7.68
N ILE A 235 -13.78 -22.95 6.83
CA ILE A 235 -14.95 -22.12 7.08
C ILE A 235 -15.66 -22.73 8.28
N TYR A 236 -15.43 -22.19 9.45
CA TYR A 236 -16.23 -22.53 10.62
C TYR A 236 -17.60 -21.87 10.47
N LYS A 237 -18.61 -22.64 10.10
CA LYS A 237 -20.00 -22.21 10.23
C LYS A 237 -20.29 -22.03 11.71
N CYS A 238 -20.29 -20.82 12.20
CA CYS A 238 -20.93 -20.53 13.47
C CYS A 238 -22.44 -20.66 13.28
N ASN A 239 -23.05 -21.62 13.96
CA ASN A 239 -24.49 -21.74 14.03
C ASN A 239 -25.07 -20.45 14.62
N GLY A 240 -26.08 -19.91 13.95
CA GLY A 240 -26.64 -18.61 14.18
C GLY A 240 -27.01 -18.32 15.64
N TYR A 241 -26.83 -17.08 16.00
CA TYR A 241 -27.28 -16.55 17.27
C TYR A 241 -28.68 -15.93 17.12
N VAL A 242 -29.52 -16.18 18.11
CA VAL A 242 -30.90 -15.65 18.13
C VAL A 242 -30.87 -14.27 18.78
N ASN A 243 -31.32 -13.24 18.05
CA ASN A 243 -31.44 -11.89 18.61
C ASN A 243 -32.67 -11.80 19.54
N ASN A 244 -32.81 -10.68 20.26
CA ASN A 244 -33.90 -10.42 21.18
C ASN A 244 -35.31 -10.42 20.52
N ALA A 245 -35.38 -10.51 19.20
CA ALA A 245 -36.63 -10.62 18.43
C ALA A 245 -36.88 -12.05 17.91
N GLY A 246 -36.15 -13.04 18.40
CA GLY A 246 -36.32 -14.45 18.05
C GLY A 246 -35.86 -14.84 16.64
N ARG A 247 -35.09 -13.97 15.92
CA ARG A 247 -34.61 -14.26 14.58
C ARG A 247 -33.17 -14.77 14.62
N VAL A 248 -32.92 -15.86 13.88
CA VAL A 248 -31.57 -16.40 13.69
C VAL A 248 -30.81 -15.51 12.70
N VAL A 249 -29.74 -14.87 13.17
CA VAL A 249 -28.84 -14.07 12.33
C VAL A 249 -27.54 -14.85 12.16
N THR A 250 -27.27 -15.31 10.95
CA THR A 250 -25.98 -15.91 10.57
C THR A 250 -25.02 -14.80 10.17
N LEU A 251 -23.98 -14.59 10.97
CA LEU A 251 -22.86 -13.70 10.62
C LEU A 251 -21.70 -14.55 10.07
N PRO A 252 -21.11 -14.19 8.92
CA PRO A 252 -19.86 -14.80 8.50
C PRO A 252 -18.76 -14.36 9.45
N VAL A 253 -18.13 -15.30 10.16
CA VAL A 253 -16.96 -15.02 11.00
C VAL A 253 -15.72 -15.23 10.16
N PHE A 254 -15.04 -14.13 9.80
CA PHE A 254 -13.68 -14.17 9.27
C PHE A 254 -12.72 -14.05 10.44
N TYR A 255 -11.81 -14.99 10.59
CA TYR A 255 -10.70 -14.91 11.53
C TYR A 255 -9.50 -14.25 10.86
N ASP A 256 -8.82 -13.44 11.65
CA ASP A 256 -7.63 -12.63 11.44
C ASP A 256 -7.86 -11.25 10.79
N ASN A 257 -7.90 -10.25 11.69
CA ASN A 257 -7.73 -8.81 11.45
C ASN A 257 -8.76 -8.11 10.55
N LEU A 258 -10.06 -8.37 10.73
CA LEU A 258 -11.07 -7.53 10.11
C LEU A 258 -11.75 -6.62 11.13
N TRP A 259 -11.73 -5.33 10.83
CA TRP A 259 -12.55 -4.31 11.46
C TRP A 259 -14.03 -4.67 11.27
N ILE A 260 -14.72 -4.95 12.36
CA ILE A 260 -16.17 -5.01 12.35
C ILE A 260 -16.65 -3.58 12.58
N GLU A 261 -17.11 -2.91 11.53
CA GLU A 261 -17.86 -1.67 11.67
C GLU A 261 -19.13 -1.90 12.50
N ASN A 262 -19.18 -1.25 13.66
CA ASN A 262 -20.31 -1.29 14.57
C ASN A 262 -21.56 -0.66 13.94
N ARG A 263 -22.41 -1.46 13.33
CA ARG A 263 -23.82 -1.09 13.13
C ARG A 263 -24.79 -1.78 14.11
N VAL A 264 -24.29 -2.56 15.04
CA VAL A 264 -25.12 -3.15 16.09
C VAL A 264 -24.35 -3.06 17.41
N GLY A 265 -24.82 -2.25 18.34
CA GLY A 265 -24.17 -1.89 19.60
C GLY A 265 -23.92 -3.02 20.59
N ILE A 266 -23.08 -3.99 20.23
CA ILE A 266 -22.66 -5.11 21.07
C ILE A 266 -21.23 -4.85 21.55
N LYS A 267 -21.05 -4.70 22.88
CA LYS A 267 -19.72 -4.50 23.49
C LYS A 267 -18.77 -5.68 23.21
N ARG A 268 -17.54 -5.36 22.82
CA ARG A 268 -16.43 -6.28 22.47
C ARG A 268 -16.20 -7.45 23.43
N ASP A 269 -16.45 -7.25 24.72
CA ASP A 269 -16.17 -8.24 25.76
C ASP A 269 -17.13 -9.44 25.78
N ARG A 270 -18.33 -9.30 25.23
CA ARG A 270 -19.30 -10.41 25.15
C ARG A 270 -19.00 -11.40 24.03
N ILE A 271 -18.42 -10.94 22.94
CA ILE A 271 -18.08 -11.79 21.77
C ILE A 271 -16.89 -12.70 22.11
N ARG A 272 -15.86 -12.19 22.81
CA ARG A 272 -14.71 -12.99 23.24
C ARG A 272 -15.11 -14.14 24.16
N LYS A 273 -16.04 -13.94 25.10
CA LYS A 273 -16.47 -14.98 26.05
C LYS A 273 -17.23 -16.13 25.38
N ILE A 274 -17.94 -15.88 24.29
CA ILE A 274 -18.74 -16.90 23.61
C ILE A 274 -17.87 -17.80 22.73
N CYS A 275 -16.79 -17.28 22.14
CA CYS A 275 -15.85 -18.07 21.33
C CYS A 275 -14.94 -18.97 22.20
N TRP A 276 -14.45 -18.47 23.35
CA TRP A 276 -13.56 -19.23 24.24
C TRP A 276 -14.22 -20.43 24.93
N HIS A 277 -15.51 -20.34 25.24
CA HIS A 277 -16.21 -21.43 25.95
C HIS A 277 -16.50 -22.67 25.08
N LYS A 278 -16.46 -22.55 23.74
CA LYS A 278 -16.66 -23.66 22.82
C LYS A 278 -15.40 -24.43 22.40
N GLU A 279 -14.22 -23.80 22.49
CA GLU A 279 -12.96 -24.54 22.26
C GLU A 279 -12.61 -25.50 23.41
N TRP A 280 -13.04 -25.19 24.63
CA TRP A 280 -12.74 -26.04 25.80
C TRP A 280 -13.56 -27.31 25.89
N GLU A 281 -14.74 -27.35 25.31
CA GLU A 281 -15.59 -28.55 25.31
C GLU A 281 -15.26 -29.55 24.19
N LYS A 282 -14.43 -29.20 23.22
CA LYS A 282 -14.03 -30.11 22.12
C LYS A 282 -12.61 -30.70 22.24
N GLY A 283 -11.85 -30.27 23.22
CA GLY A 283 -10.48 -30.75 23.47
C GLY A 283 -10.37 -31.91 24.46
N GLY A 284 -11.48 -32.49 24.88
CA GLY A 284 -11.48 -33.52 25.90
C GLY A 284 -12.23 -34.78 25.53
N LYS A 285 -11.93 -35.39 24.36
CA LYS A 285 -12.31 -36.82 24.08
C LYS A 285 -11.62 -37.25 22.77
N GLU A 286 -10.43 -37.65 22.84
CA GLU A 286 -9.80 -38.63 21.96
C GLU A 286 -8.65 -39.27 22.73
N ASP A 287 -9.02 -40.26 23.53
CA ASP A 287 -8.23 -41.43 23.89
C ASP A 287 -9.18 -42.50 24.34
N GLU A 288 -9.10 -43.62 23.69
CA GLU A 288 -9.71 -44.96 23.85
C GLU A 288 -10.58 -45.37 22.66
N ILE A 289 -9.97 -45.99 21.73
CA ILE A 289 -10.01 -47.36 21.16
C ILE A 289 -9.34 -47.34 19.78
#